data_163e4516bc0fb40bd19cbb2c7834d8ef
#
_entry.id   163e4516bc0fb40bd19cbb2c7834d8ef
#
_cell.length_a   1.000
_cell.length_b   1.000
_cell.length_c   1.000
_cell.angle_alpha   90.00
_cell.angle_beta   90.00
_cell.angle_gamma   90.00
#
_symmetry.space_group_name_H-M   'P 1'
#
loop_
_entity.id
_entity.type
_entity.pdbx_description
1 polymer ?
#
loop_
_entity_poly.entity_id
_entity_poly.type
_entity_poly.pdbx_seq_one_letter_code
_entity_poly.pdbx_strand_id
1 'polypeptide(L)'
;MPTGRTPAQERPPILRPWHFVLAFGIVSLLADMVYEGARSIIGPYLGTLGASAAVVGLVAGAGEFIGYGLRVVSGYAVRQTAHYWAWTITGYALTVLSVPFIGATGAIAPALLLYGTERLGKAVRSPAKDTLLSHASTSTGRGSAFGVHQALDQTGAMLGPLLLAAVLAWREGDYRLAFGVLAVPGVLVLALLFWLRSRVPDPAAYEHGTEAAESSQEQRTTTEPASRASLPARFWQYTAAVAVLSFGVAPFPLMAFHAQTTGLLSDALVPVVFAVAMAVDGLSGLVVGRIYDRRGPLVLLAVPVAAAVAAIAFGNTAALVWTGAAVWGVVNGVLDSTVKAVITELVPSSSRAVAFGWLALVRGLGLLVAGGILGAAYGIQPGVAVVVIIAANLVAFAGLAWVLGRMRRR
;
A
#
# COMPACT_ATOMS: atom_id res chain seq x y z
N MET A 1 0.44 16.42 63.06
CA MET A 1 0.20 16.79 61.65
C MET A 1 0.29 15.55 60.79
N PRO A 2 -0.80 15.05 60.21
CA PRO A 2 -0.76 13.91 59.32
C PRO A 2 -0.44 14.37 57.91
N THR A 3 0.67 13.87 57.36
CA THR A 3 1.11 14.08 55.99
C THR A 3 0.11 13.42 55.03
N GLY A 4 -0.68 14.27 54.34
CA GLY A 4 -1.55 13.83 53.26
C GLY A 4 -0.76 13.22 52.11
N ARG A 5 -0.80 11.90 51.99
CA ARG A 5 -0.45 11.24 50.74
C ARG A 5 -1.53 11.54 49.71
N THR A 6 -1.18 12.33 48.70
CA THR A 6 -2.00 12.47 47.50
C THR A 6 -2.26 11.06 46.93
N PRO A 7 -3.52 10.69 46.59
CA PRO A 7 -3.77 9.41 45.95
C PRO A 7 -2.97 9.39 44.61
N ALA A 8 -2.16 8.37 44.46
CA ALA A 8 -1.51 8.09 43.18
C ALA A 8 -2.62 7.94 42.12
N GLN A 9 -2.68 8.80 41.16
CA GLN A 9 -3.52 8.64 39.98
C GLN A 9 -3.21 7.25 39.41
N GLU A 10 -4.12 6.30 39.56
CA GLU A 10 -4.04 5.00 38.93
C GLU A 10 -3.96 5.22 37.43
N ARG A 11 -2.78 5.01 36.87
CA ARG A 11 -2.60 5.03 35.42
C ARG A 11 -3.49 3.92 34.83
N PRO A 12 -4.29 4.18 33.79
CA PRO A 12 -5.11 3.16 33.18
C PRO A 12 -4.25 1.95 32.77
N PRO A 13 -4.76 0.72 32.92
CA PRO A 13 -3.97 -0.47 32.62
C PRO A 13 -3.52 -0.46 31.16
N ILE A 14 -2.23 -0.49 30.92
CA ILE A 14 -1.64 -0.58 29.59
C ILE A 14 -1.93 -1.99 29.04
N LEU A 15 -2.43 -2.09 27.81
CA LEU A 15 -2.59 -3.38 27.13
C LEU A 15 -1.25 -4.09 27.01
N ARG A 16 -1.24 -5.41 27.10
CA ARG A 16 -0.04 -6.19 26.79
C ARG A 16 0.38 -5.94 25.32
N PRO A 17 1.67 -5.85 24.98
CA PRO A 17 2.14 -5.51 23.64
C PRO A 17 1.51 -6.37 22.54
N TRP A 18 1.41 -7.69 22.72
CA TRP A 18 0.75 -8.58 21.76
C TRP A 18 -0.74 -8.28 21.55
N HIS A 19 -1.47 -7.91 22.58
CA HIS A 19 -2.88 -7.51 22.43
C HIS A 19 -3.00 -6.20 21.66
N PHE A 20 -2.05 -5.28 21.82
CA PHE A 20 -1.99 -4.06 21.01
C PHE A 20 -1.70 -4.39 19.54
N VAL A 21 -0.69 -5.21 19.25
CA VAL A 21 -0.34 -5.64 17.88
C VAL A 21 -1.54 -6.31 17.19
N LEU A 22 -2.23 -7.23 17.87
CA LEU A 22 -3.39 -7.92 17.32
C LEU A 22 -4.56 -6.96 17.08
N ALA A 23 -4.91 -6.11 18.05
CA ALA A 23 -6.00 -5.15 17.91
C ALA A 23 -5.70 -4.13 16.81
N PHE A 24 -4.45 -3.66 16.70
CA PHE A 24 -4.03 -2.76 15.65
C PHE A 24 -4.00 -3.46 14.28
N GLY A 25 -3.66 -4.75 14.25
CA GLY A 25 -3.79 -5.59 13.06
C GLY A 25 -5.25 -5.74 12.60
N ILE A 26 -6.22 -5.87 13.54
CA ILE A 26 -7.65 -5.87 13.20
C ILE A 26 -8.11 -4.51 12.66
N VAL A 27 -7.60 -3.39 13.19
CA VAL A 27 -7.83 -2.05 12.60
C VAL A 27 -7.37 -2.03 11.15
N SER A 28 -6.16 -2.53 10.88
CA SER A 28 -5.62 -2.61 9.53
C SER A 28 -6.46 -3.52 8.62
N LEU A 29 -6.84 -4.71 9.07
CA LEU A 29 -7.71 -5.62 8.34
C LEU A 29 -9.01 -4.93 7.92
N LEU A 30 -9.72 -4.31 8.86
CA LEU A 30 -10.99 -3.64 8.58
C LEU A 30 -10.82 -2.44 7.65
N ALA A 31 -9.73 -1.69 7.80
CA ALA A 31 -9.42 -0.56 6.92
C ALA A 31 -9.07 -1.02 5.51
N ASP A 32 -8.32 -2.12 5.38
CA ASP A 32 -7.97 -2.71 4.10
C ASP A 32 -9.21 -3.27 3.38
N MET A 33 -10.17 -3.82 4.13
CA MET A 33 -11.49 -4.13 3.56
C MET A 33 -12.14 -2.91 2.91
N VAL A 34 -12.03 -1.72 3.54
CA VAL A 34 -12.65 -0.50 3.02
C VAL A 34 -11.95 -0.03 1.75
N TYR A 35 -10.64 0.23 1.80
CA TYR A 35 -9.99 0.89 0.67
C TYR A 35 -9.57 -0.06 -0.47
N GLU A 36 -9.22 -1.31 -0.19
CA GLU A 36 -8.96 -2.29 -1.26
C GLU A 36 -10.28 -2.81 -1.86
N GLY A 37 -11.35 -2.90 -1.06
CA GLY A 37 -12.70 -3.07 -1.59
C GLY A 37 -13.04 -1.99 -2.60
N ALA A 38 -12.94 -0.72 -2.21
CA ALA A 38 -13.18 0.42 -3.11
C ALA A 38 -12.30 0.40 -4.36
N ARG A 39 -11.00 0.08 -4.20
CA ARG A 39 -10.04 -0.02 -5.30
C ARG A 39 -10.43 -1.09 -6.33
N SER A 40 -11.06 -2.18 -5.89
CA SER A 40 -11.46 -3.28 -6.78
C SER A 40 -12.58 -2.88 -7.76
N ILE A 41 -13.44 -1.92 -7.39
CA ILE A 41 -14.64 -1.54 -8.16
C ILE A 41 -14.62 -0.08 -8.67
N ILE A 42 -13.65 0.75 -8.28
CA ILE A 42 -13.64 2.17 -8.67
C ILE A 42 -13.54 2.35 -10.20
N GLY A 43 -12.77 1.51 -10.90
CA GLY A 43 -12.65 1.56 -12.35
C GLY A 43 -13.99 1.31 -13.06
N PRO A 44 -14.66 0.17 -12.83
CA PRO A 44 -16.01 -0.10 -13.31
C PRO A 44 -17.01 1.00 -12.94
N TYR A 45 -17.04 1.43 -11.68
CA TYR A 45 -17.95 2.49 -11.23
C TYR A 45 -17.76 3.80 -12.01
N LEU A 46 -16.52 4.24 -12.19
CA LEU A 46 -16.26 5.44 -13.02
C LEU A 46 -16.71 5.22 -14.48
N GLY A 47 -16.59 4.00 -15.00
CA GLY A 47 -17.12 3.63 -16.31
C GLY A 47 -18.64 3.81 -16.40
N THR A 48 -19.39 3.40 -15.38
CA THR A 48 -20.86 3.62 -15.34
C THR A 48 -21.26 5.09 -15.27
N LEU A 49 -20.38 5.95 -14.75
CA LEU A 49 -20.55 7.41 -14.74
C LEU A 49 -20.12 8.07 -16.07
N GLY A 50 -19.70 7.28 -17.08
CA GLY A 50 -19.26 7.78 -18.37
C GLY A 50 -17.79 8.25 -18.41
N ALA A 51 -16.97 7.89 -17.43
CA ALA A 51 -15.54 8.21 -17.47
C ALA A 51 -14.83 7.45 -18.59
N SER A 52 -13.94 8.13 -19.29
CA SER A 52 -13.06 7.48 -20.27
C SER A 52 -11.96 6.67 -19.59
N ALA A 53 -11.37 5.72 -20.31
CA ALA A 53 -10.20 4.98 -19.84
C ALA A 53 -9.03 5.88 -19.43
N ALA A 54 -8.85 7.02 -20.11
CA ALA A 54 -7.86 8.03 -19.76
C ALA A 54 -8.11 8.61 -18.35
N VAL A 55 -9.36 8.91 -18.02
CA VAL A 55 -9.74 9.38 -16.68
C VAL A 55 -9.51 8.29 -15.64
N VAL A 56 -9.95 7.06 -15.89
CA VAL A 56 -9.76 5.92 -14.97
C VAL A 56 -8.28 5.66 -14.71
N GLY A 57 -7.48 5.63 -15.77
CA GLY A 57 -6.03 5.44 -15.66
C GLY A 57 -5.34 6.56 -14.87
N LEU A 58 -5.64 7.83 -15.22
CA LEU A 58 -5.08 9.00 -14.52
C LEU A 58 -5.44 9.00 -13.04
N VAL A 59 -6.69 8.70 -12.70
CA VAL A 59 -7.17 8.64 -11.30
C VAL A 59 -6.47 7.55 -10.52
N ALA A 60 -6.32 6.37 -11.12
CA ALA A 60 -5.59 5.27 -10.50
C ALA A 60 -4.13 5.66 -10.22
N GLY A 61 -3.43 6.23 -11.22
CA GLY A 61 -2.06 6.68 -11.08
C GLY A 61 -1.90 7.83 -10.08
N ALA A 62 -2.80 8.82 -10.12
CA ALA A 62 -2.81 9.94 -9.18
C ALA A 62 -3.06 9.46 -7.74
N GLY A 63 -3.96 8.51 -7.54
CA GLY A 63 -4.19 7.89 -6.24
C GLY A 63 -2.94 7.22 -5.67
N GLU A 64 -2.22 6.46 -6.49
CA GLU A 64 -0.95 5.85 -6.06
C GLU A 64 0.14 6.91 -5.78
N PHE A 65 0.22 7.96 -6.61
CA PHE A 65 1.15 9.06 -6.36
C PHE A 65 0.85 9.79 -5.05
N ILE A 66 -0.42 10.09 -4.76
CA ILE A 66 -0.84 10.68 -3.49
C ILE A 66 -0.45 9.74 -2.33
N GLY A 67 -0.78 8.46 -2.45
CA GLY A 67 -0.52 7.46 -1.42
C GLY A 67 0.97 7.24 -1.12
N TYR A 68 1.86 7.29 -2.12
CA TYR A 68 3.30 7.10 -1.95
C TYR A 68 4.06 8.43 -1.77
N GLY A 69 3.79 9.41 -2.62
CA GLY A 69 4.56 10.66 -2.65
C GLY A 69 4.35 11.53 -1.43
N LEU A 70 3.11 11.67 -0.96
CA LEU A 70 2.81 12.50 0.22
C LEU A 70 3.26 11.88 1.55
N ARG A 71 3.64 10.58 1.59
CA ARG A 71 4.23 9.98 2.80
C ARG A 71 5.51 10.65 3.24
N VAL A 72 6.27 11.25 2.33
CA VAL A 72 7.48 12.00 2.67
C VAL A 72 7.11 13.23 3.49
N VAL A 73 6.09 13.97 3.05
CA VAL A 73 5.62 15.19 3.72
C VAL A 73 4.96 14.85 5.06
N SER A 74 4.05 13.87 5.06
CA SER A 74 3.38 13.45 6.30
C SER A 74 4.36 12.85 7.32
N GLY A 75 5.36 12.09 6.88
CA GLY A 75 6.41 11.57 7.75
C GLY A 75 7.23 12.66 8.42
N TYR A 76 7.57 13.73 7.68
CA TYR A 76 8.22 14.89 8.26
C TYR A 76 7.34 15.60 9.29
N ALA A 77 6.06 15.83 8.99
CA ALA A 77 5.10 16.47 9.88
C ALA A 77 4.84 15.63 11.15
N VAL A 78 4.69 14.32 11.00
CA VAL A 78 4.55 13.37 12.12
C VAL A 78 5.76 13.42 13.05
N ARG A 79 6.97 13.43 12.48
CA ARG A 79 8.22 13.54 13.25
C ARG A 79 8.31 14.86 14.05
N GLN A 80 7.89 15.99 13.46
CA GLN A 80 7.95 17.29 14.14
C GLN A 80 6.92 17.43 15.25
N THR A 81 5.72 16.87 15.05
CA THR A 81 4.62 17.05 16.00
C THR A 81 4.57 15.98 17.08
N ALA A 82 5.13 14.80 16.82
CA ALA A 82 5.06 13.60 17.67
C ALA A 82 3.62 13.18 18.10
N HIS A 83 2.59 13.70 17.42
CA HIS A 83 1.18 13.39 17.72
C HIS A 83 0.70 12.12 16.94
N TYR A 84 1.34 10.98 17.17
CA TYR A 84 1.11 9.76 16.40
C TYR A 84 -0.36 9.32 16.34
N TRP A 85 -1.10 9.37 17.46
CA TRP A 85 -2.52 9.03 17.49
C TRP A 85 -3.38 9.99 16.67
N ALA A 86 -3.11 11.29 16.73
CA ALA A 86 -3.88 12.28 15.97
C ALA A 86 -3.72 12.06 14.47
N TRP A 87 -2.48 11.89 13.99
CA TRP A 87 -2.19 11.60 12.58
C TRP A 87 -2.81 10.29 12.13
N THR A 88 -2.71 9.23 12.94
CA THR A 88 -3.29 7.92 12.64
C THR A 88 -4.81 8.01 12.53
N ILE A 89 -5.49 8.54 13.54
CA ILE A 89 -6.96 8.63 13.57
C ILE A 89 -7.47 9.52 12.44
N THR A 90 -6.84 10.70 12.22
CA THR A 90 -7.24 11.59 11.12
C THR A 90 -7.09 10.92 9.76
N GLY A 91 -5.98 10.24 9.50
CA GLY A 91 -5.78 9.55 8.23
C GLY A 91 -6.75 8.39 8.02
N TYR A 92 -7.05 7.60 9.06
CA TYR A 92 -8.08 6.57 8.97
C TYR A 92 -9.47 7.16 8.78
N ALA A 93 -9.81 8.24 9.48
CA ALA A 93 -11.10 8.92 9.33
C ALA A 93 -11.29 9.43 7.90
N LEU A 94 -10.28 10.08 7.30
CA LEU A 94 -10.31 10.49 5.89
C LEU A 94 -10.56 9.30 4.97
N THR A 95 -9.92 8.16 5.20
CA THR A 95 -10.11 6.94 4.39
C THR A 95 -11.51 6.38 4.55
N VAL A 96 -11.93 6.05 5.79
CA VAL A 96 -13.14 5.26 6.01
C VAL A 96 -14.43 6.08 5.93
N LEU A 97 -14.36 7.40 6.08
CA LEU A 97 -15.53 8.26 5.93
C LEU A 97 -15.77 8.68 4.47
N SER A 98 -14.71 8.78 3.63
CA SER A 98 -14.88 9.17 2.23
C SER A 98 -15.42 8.04 1.35
N VAL A 99 -14.91 6.81 1.55
CA VAL A 99 -15.21 5.66 0.68
C VAL A 99 -16.71 5.33 0.56
N PRO A 100 -17.49 5.23 1.65
CA PRO A 100 -18.91 4.87 1.56
C PRO A 100 -19.76 5.86 0.73
N PHE A 101 -19.34 7.10 0.64
CA PHE A 101 -20.06 8.12 -0.12
C PHE A 101 -19.71 8.15 -1.60
N ILE A 102 -18.66 7.48 -2.07
CA ILE A 102 -18.28 7.45 -3.48
C ILE A 102 -19.45 7.00 -4.35
N GLY A 103 -20.10 5.88 -4.00
CA GLY A 103 -21.21 5.32 -4.76
C GLY A 103 -22.50 6.18 -4.75
N ALA A 104 -22.60 7.14 -3.84
CA ALA A 104 -23.75 8.04 -3.74
C ALA A 104 -23.59 9.33 -4.57
N THR A 105 -22.41 9.57 -5.17
CA THR A 105 -22.14 10.86 -5.83
C THR A 105 -22.87 11.05 -7.15
N GLY A 106 -23.12 9.99 -7.91
CA GLY A 106 -23.77 10.04 -9.22
C GLY A 106 -23.03 10.87 -10.29
N ALA A 107 -21.82 11.37 -10.01
CA ALA A 107 -21.02 12.19 -10.92
C ALA A 107 -19.51 11.93 -10.72
N ILE A 108 -18.75 12.12 -11.82
CA ILE A 108 -17.30 11.83 -11.84
C ILE A 108 -16.55 12.73 -10.84
N ALA A 109 -16.71 14.05 -10.90
CA ALA A 109 -15.90 14.98 -10.12
C ALA A 109 -15.98 14.75 -8.58
N PRO A 110 -17.17 14.64 -7.95
CA PRO A 110 -17.24 14.33 -6.53
C PRO A 110 -16.76 12.92 -6.20
N ALA A 111 -16.94 11.93 -7.08
CA ALA A 111 -16.35 10.60 -6.88
C ALA A 111 -14.82 10.65 -6.83
N LEU A 112 -14.19 11.42 -7.71
CA LEU A 112 -12.74 11.61 -7.74
C LEU A 112 -12.24 12.35 -6.51
N LEU A 113 -12.97 13.35 -6.02
CA LEU A 113 -12.62 14.08 -4.80
C LEU A 113 -12.62 13.16 -3.59
N LEU A 114 -13.65 12.33 -3.44
CA LEU A 114 -13.74 11.36 -2.33
C LEU A 114 -12.66 10.29 -2.44
N TYR A 115 -12.40 9.76 -3.63
CA TYR A 115 -11.32 8.81 -3.86
C TYR A 115 -9.94 9.42 -3.57
N GLY A 116 -9.70 10.65 -4.01
CA GLY A 116 -8.48 11.40 -3.67
C GLY A 116 -8.33 11.64 -2.15
N THR A 117 -9.43 11.92 -1.46
CA THR A 117 -9.47 12.07 0.01
C THR A 117 -9.08 10.76 0.71
N GLU A 118 -9.57 9.62 0.23
CA GLU A 118 -9.17 8.30 0.71
C GLU A 118 -7.66 8.08 0.54
N ARG A 119 -7.09 8.36 -0.65
CA ARG A 119 -5.66 8.24 -0.92
C ARG A 119 -4.82 9.17 -0.03
N LEU A 120 -5.29 10.39 0.19
CA LEU A 120 -4.68 11.34 1.12
C LEU A 120 -4.68 10.78 2.55
N GLY A 121 -5.79 10.21 3.00
CA GLY A 121 -5.90 9.55 4.30
C GLY A 121 -4.86 8.44 4.47
N LYS A 122 -4.64 7.62 3.44
CA LYS A 122 -3.59 6.59 3.42
C LYS A 122 -2.19 7.19 3.58
N ALA A 123 -1.89 8.28 2.90
CA ALA A 123 -0.60 8.96 3.00
C ALA A 123 -0.37 9.59 4.40
N VAL A 124 -1.42 10.20 4.96
CA VAL A 124 -1.40 10.87 6.27
C VAL A 124 -1.14 9.87 7.41
N ARG A 125 -1.84 8.72 7.42
CA ARG A 125 -1.77 7.75 8.52
C ARG A 125 -0.51 6.88 8.52
N SER A 126 0.05 6.59 7.33
CA SER A 126 1.05 5.52 7.21
C SER A 126 2.29 5.71 8.08
N PRO A 127 2.97 6.87 8.13
CA PRO A 127 4.15 7.03 8.97
C PRO A 127 3.85 6.95 10.47
N ALA A 128 2.73 7.52 10.90
CA ALA A 128 2.32 7.51 12.30
C ALA A 128 1.92 6.09 12.75
N LYS A 129 1.16 5.37 11.89
CA LYS A 129 0.77 3.98 12.10
C LYS A 129 1.99 3.08 12.31
N ASP A 130 2.96 3.19 11.41
CA ASP A 130 4.16 2.36 11.45
C ASP A 130 5.00 2.66 12.71
N THR A 131 5.02 3.92 13.18
CA THR A 131 5.68 4.30 14.44
C THR A 131 4.96 3.69 15.65
N LEU A 132 3.62 3.80 15.74
CA LEU A 132 2.84 3.18 16.82
C LEU A 132 3.08 1.67 16.91
N LEU A 133 3.11 0.98 15.76
CA LEU A 133 3.38 -0.45 15.70
C LEU A 133 4.81 -0.78 16.10
N SER A 134 5.79 0.05 15.72
CA SER A 134 7.19 -0.17 16.05
C SER A 134 7.46 -0.13 17.55
N HIS A 135 6.84 0.80 18.30
CA HIS A 135 6.95 0.86 19.75
C HIS A 135 6.48 -0.44 20.43
N ALA A 136 5.34 -0.99 20.00
CA ALA A 136 4.83 -2.24 20.56
C ALA A 136 5.66 -3.47 20.12
N SER A 137 6.35 -3.39 18.98
CA SER A 137 7.13 -4.50 18.43
C SER A 137 8.47 -4.72 19.12
N THR A 138 8.98 -3.77 19.89
CA THR A 138 10.23 -3.90 20.65
C THR A 138 10.18 -5.06 21.64
N SER A 139 9.05 -5.25 22.32
CA SER A 139 8.84 -6.27 23.33
C SER A 139 8.22 -7.59 22.80
N THR A 140 7.71 -7.61 21.55
CA THR A 140 7.08 -8.81 20.96
C THR A 140 7.91 -9.50 19.90
N GLY A 141 9.04 -8.90 19.51
CA GLY A 141 9.83 -9.30 18.36
C GLY A 141 9.32 -8.64 17.07
N ARG A 142 10.13 -7.75 16.50
CA ARG A 142 9.77 -6.93 15.32
C ARG A 142 9.27 -7.76 14.14
N GLY A 143 9.97 -8.85 13.81
CA GLY A 143 9.58 -9.71 12.69
C GLY A 143 8.21 -10.34 12.86
N SER A 144 7.91 -10.88 14.06
CA SER A 144 6.63 -11.52 14.36
C SER A 144 5.47 -10.51 14.37
N ALA A 145 5.67 -9.34 15.00
CA ALA A 145 4.65 -8.29 15.08
C ALA A 145 4.27 -7.76 13.68
N PHE A 146 5.26 -7.40 12.88
CA PHE A 146 5.02 -6.94 11.50
C PHE A 146 4.48 -8.06 10.60
N GLY A 147 4.91 -9.30 10.79
CA GLY A 147 4.40 -10.46 10.05
C GLY A 147 2.92 -10.72 10.30
N VAL A 148 2.48 -10.71 11.57
CA VAL A 148 1.06 -10.83 11.93
C VAL A 148 0.25 -9.67 11.41
N HIS A 149 0.77 -8.44 11.53
CA HIS A 149 0.11 -7.24 11.00
C HIS A 149 -0.08 -7.34 9.48
N GLN A 150 0.95 -7.73 8.73
CA GLN A 150 0.88 -7.90 7.28
C GLN A 150 -0.09 -9.01 6.86
N ALA A 151 -0.17 -10.10 7.61
CA ALA A 151 -1.13 -11.17 7.33
C ALA A 151 -2.58 -10.70 7.52
N LEU A 152 -2.84 -9.86 8.52
CA LEU A 152 -4.16 -9.26 8.75
C LEU A 152 -4.49 -8.20 7.68
N ASP A 153 -3.54 -7.35 7.29
CA ASP A 153 -3.66 -6.42 6.16
C ASP A 153 -4.10 -7.18 4.90
N GLN A 154 -3.36 -8.23 4.53
CA GLN A 154 -3.63 -9.02 3.33
C GLN A 154 -4.99 -9.74 3.39
N THR A 155 -5.38 -10.21 4.57
CA THR A 155 -6.73 -10.78 4.78
C THR A 155 -7.81 -9.74 4.50
N GLY A 156 -7.65 -8.52 4.98
CA GLY A 156 -8.56 -7.39 4.72
C GLY A 156 -8.64 -7.05 3.23
N ALA A 157 -7.48 -7.02 2.55
CA ALA A 157 -7.38 -6.75 1.11
C ALA A 157 -8.10 -7.79 0.25
N MET A 158 -8.31 -9.01 0.76
CA MET A 158 -9.12 -10.05 0.11
C MET A 158 -10.59 -9.96 0.50
N LEU A 159 -10.90 -9.82 1.79
CA LEU A 159 -12.27 -9.85 2.30
C LEU A 159 -13.10 -8.64 1.83
N GLY A 160 -12.51 -7.47 1.69
CA GLY A 160 -13.19 -6.28 1.17
C GLY A 160 -13.76 -6.49 -0.22
N PRO A 161 -12.95 -6.82 -1.23
CA PRO A 161 -13.44 -7.16 -2.57
C PRO A 161 -14.46 -8.29 -2.60
N LEU A 162 -14.27 -9.36 -1.80
CA LEU A 162 -15.22 -10.47 -1.73
C LEU A 162 -16.57 -10.03 -1.14
N LEU A 163 -16.58 -9.15 -0.14
CA LEU A 163 -17.80 -8.53 0.37
C LEU A 163 -18.53 -7.77 -0.73
N LEU A 164 -17.79 -6.96 -1.52
CA LEU A 164 -18.38 -6.21 -2.63
C LEU A 164 -18.87 -7.12 -3.75
N ALA A 165 -18.16 -8.20 -4.04
CA ALA A 165 -18.62 -9.22 -4.97
C ALA A 165 -19.98 -9.82 -4.56
N ALA A 166 -20.14 -10.16 -3.29
CA ALA A 166 -21.39 -10.67 -2.74
C ALA A 166 -22.53 -9.65 -2.86
N VAL A 167 -22.25 -8.36 -2.56
CA VAL A 167 -23.25 -7.29 -2.68
C VAL A 167 -23.67 -7.09 -4.14
N LEU A 168 -22.71 -7.03 -5.07
CA LEU A 168 -22.98 -6.83 -6.51
C LEU A 168 -23.63 -8.06 -7.15
N ALA A 169 -23.40 -9.27 -6.61
CA ALA A 169 -24.11 -10.47 -7.04
C ALA A 169 -25.56 -10.49 -6.55
N TRP A 170 -25.82 -9.96 -5.35
CA TRP A 170 -27.16 -9.87 -4.78
C TRP A 170 -27.98 -8.72 -5.38
N ARG A 171 -27.35 -7.59 -5.66
CA ARG A 171 -27.92 -6.37 -6.25
C ARG A 171 -27.08 -5.95 -7.45
N GLU A 172 -27.39 -6.49 -8.61
CA GLU A 172 -26.64 -6.24 -9.85
C GLU A 172 -26.50 -4.74 -10.14
N GLY A 173 -25.27 -4.29 -10.33
CA GLY A 173 -24.94 -2.89 -10.67
C GLY A 173 -25.19 -1.87 -9.56
N ASP A 174 -25.59 -2.28 -8.34
CA ASP A 174 -25.82 -1.34 -7.24
C ASP A 174 -24.51 -0.95 -6.55
N TYR A 175 -23.71 -0.15 -7.25
CA TYR A 175 -22.46 0.41 -6.70
C TYR A 175 -22.71 1.31 -5.49
N ARG A 176 -23.89 1.95 -5.38
CA ARG A 176 -24.23 2.76 -4.21
C ARG A 176 -24.29 1.92 -2.96
N LEU A 177 -24.95 0.77 -3.02
CA LEU A 177 -25.00 -0.17 -1.91
C LEU A 177 -23.62 -0.79 -1.66
N ALA A 178 -22.89 -1.15 -2.73
CA ALA A 178 -21.55 -1.75 -2.62
C ALA A 178 -20.57 -0.83 -1.89
N PHE A 179 -20.47 0.44 -2.23
CA PHE A 179 -19.65 1.39 -1.47
C PHE A 179 -20.23 1.64 -0.08
N GLY A 180 -21.57 1.76 0.05
CA GLY A 180 -22.25 2.05 1.32
C GLY A 180 -21.99 1.01 2.40
N VAL A 181 -21.95 -0.29 2.05
CA VAL A 181 -21.70 -1.38 3.03
C VAL A 181 -20.32 -1.28 3.70
N LEU A 182 -19.36 -0.64 3.04
CA LEU A 182 -18.03 -0.40 3.60
C LEU A 182 -18.04 0.60 4.78
N ALA A 183 -19.16 1.29 5.01
CA ALA A 183 -19.33 2.09 6.22
C ALA A 183 -19.27 1.23 7.50
N VAL A 184 -19.72 -0.03 7.44
CA VAL A 184 -19.72 -0.92 8.61
C VAL A 184 -18.30 -1.18 9.12
N PRO A 185 -17.37 -1.77 8.32
CA PRO A 185 -15.99 -1.91 8.74
C PRO A 185 -15.33 -0.53 9.01
N GLY A 186 -15.69 0.54 8.29
CA GLY A 186 -15.18 1.88 8.53
C GLY A 186 -15.49 2.44 9.92
N VAL A 187 -16.73 2.30 10.40
CA VAL A 187 -17.12 2.69 11.76
C VAL A 187 -16.38 1.86 12.80
N LEU A 188 -16.24 0.56 12.57
CA LEU A 188 -15.50 -0.33 13.47
C LEU A 188 -14.01 0.05 13.57
N VAL A 189 -13.38 0.49 12.46
CA VAL A 189 -12.01 1.03 12.48
C VAL A 189 -11.90 2.19 13.45
N LEU A 190 -12.78 3.19 13.33
CA LEU A 190 -12.72 4.38 14.19
C LEU A 190 -13.01 4.04 15.66
N ALA A 191 -14.02 3.21 15.91
CA ALA A 191 -14.36 2.76 17.25
C ALA A 191 -13.17 2.03 17.91
N LEU A 192 -12.53 1.13 17.19
CA LEU A 192 -11.38 0.36 17.69
C LEU A 192 -10.15 1.25 17.89
N LEU A 193 -9.91 2.24 17.02
CA LEU A 193 -8.81 3.21 17.18
C LEU A 193 -9.02 4.09 18.43
N PHE A 194 -10.22 4.60 18.65
CA PHE A 194 -10.50 5.37 19.88
C PHE A 194 -10.36 4.51 21.12
N TRP A 195 -10.83 3.27 21.08
CA TRP A 195 -10.64 2.32 22.17
C TRP A 195 -9.16 2.04 22.43
N LEU A 196 -8.36 1.76 21.39
CA LEU A 196 -6.90 1.56 21.52
C LEU A 196 -6.21 2.77 22.12
N ARG A 197 -6.53 3.98 21.61
CA ARG A 197 -5.99 5.23 22.17
C ARG A 197 -6.33 5.40 23.65
N SER A 198 -7.54 5.02 24.07
CA SER A 198 -7.94 5.13 25.49
C SER A 198 -7.17 4.14 26.38
N ARG A 199 -6.79 2.97 25.83
CA ARG A 199 -6.05 1.93 26.57
C ARG A 199 -4.54 2.13 26.56
N VAL A 200 -4.02 2.74 25.49
CA VAL A 200 -2.59 2.99 25.29
C VAL A 200 -2.41 4.43 24.80
N PRO A 201 -2.58 5.44 25.68
CA PRO A 201 -2.42 6.84 25.30
C PRO A 201 -0.98 7.16 24.86
N ASP A 202 0.01 6.55 25.51
CA ASP A 202 1.43 6.67 25.20
C ASP A 202 2.05 5.32 24.85
N PRO A 203 2.20 4.98 23.57
CA PRO A 203 2.84 3.74 23.13
C PRO A 203 4.33 3.64 23.42
N ALA A 204 5.03 4.76 23.63
CA ALA A 204 6.46 4.76 24.00
C ALA A 204 6.68 4.08 25.37
N ALA A 205 5.64 3.97 26.19
CA ALA A 205 5.69 3.22 27.45
C ALA A 205 6.08 1.73 27.27
N TYR A 206 5.90 1.16 26.08
CA TYR A 206 6.35 -0.21 25.78
C TYR A 206 7.89 -0.32 25.67
N GLU A 207 8.59 0.74 25.28
CA GLU A 207 10.05 0.79 25.19
C GLU A 207 10.70 0.92 26.56
N HIS A 208 10.15 1.75 27.44
CA HIS A 208 10.71 1.97 28.78
C HIS A 208 10.69 0.71 29.67
N GLY A 209 9.77 -0.22 29.41
CA GLY A 209 9.73 -1.52 30.09
C GLY A 209 10.90 -2.46 29.68
N THR A 210 11.48 -2.24 28.52
CA THR A 210 12.58 -3.07 27.98
C THR A 210 13.96 -2.47 28.31
N GLU A 211 14.08 -1.15 28.34
CA GLU A 211 15.34 -0.44 28.67
C GLU A 211 15.80 -0.68 30.12
N ALA A 212 14.86 -0.92 31.04
CA ALA A 212 15.19 -1.31 32.41
C ALA A 212 15.93 -2.68 32.50
N ALA A 213 15.79 -3.52 31.47
CA ALA A 213 16.46 -4.82 31.36
C ALA A 213 17.75 -4.77 30.52
N GLU A 214 17.88 -3.81 29.59
CA GLU A 214 19.00 -3.73 28.64
C GLU A 214 20.01 -2.60 28.91
N SER A 215 19.75 -1.71 29.88
CA SER A 215 20.60 -0.55 30.19
C SER A 215 22.02 -0.85 30.68
N SER A 216 22.44 -2.11 30.64
CA SER A 216 23.82 -2.54 30.97
C SER A 216 24.72 -2.74 29.75
N GLN A 217 24.26 -2.65 28.51
CA GLN A 217 25.12 -3.08 27.38
C GLN A 217 25.14 -2.17 26.12
N GLU A 218 24.36 -1.11 26.01
CA GLU A 218 24.32 -0.35 24.74
C GLU A 218 24.42 1.17 24.87
N GLN A 219 25.27 1.64 25.74
CA GLN A 219 25.62 3.08 25.83
C GLN A 219 26.85 3.41 24.98
N ARG A 220 26.89 3.01 23.71
CA ARG A 220 27.87 3.47 22.71
C ARG A 220 27.41 3.26 21.28
N THR A 221 26.41 4.00 20.84
CA THR A 221 26.37 4.41 19.44
C THR A 221 26.07 5.90 19.38
N THR A 222 27.13 6.65 19.21
CA THR A 222 27.15 8.06 18.95
C THR A 222 26.13 8.41 17.87
N THR A 223 25.18 9.25 18.25
CA THR A 223 24.28 9.94 17.32
C THR A 223 25.14 10.92 16.51
N GLU A 224 25.79 10.44 15.47
CA GLU A 224 26.33 11.36 14.48
C GLU A 224 25.16 12.10 13.84
N PRO A 225 25.22 13.44 13.78
CA PRO A 225 24.20 14.21 13.05
C PRO A 225 24.20 13.67 11.63
N ALA A 226 22.98 13.41 11.09
CA ALA A 226 22.79 12.91 9.73
C ALA A 226 23.58 13.80 8.77
N SER A 227 24.80 13.41 8.47
CA SER A 227 25.63 14.05 7.46
C SER A 227 24.77 14.13 6.18
N ARG A 228 24.81 15.28 5.51
CA ARG A 228 24.27 15.46 4.14
C ARG A 228 25.02 14.58 3.14
N ALA A 229 25.22 13.31 3.46
CA ALA A 229 25.85 12.34 2.56
C ALA A 229 24.95 12.22 1.33
N SER A 230 25.46 12.66 0.19
CA SER A 230 24.77 12.51 -1.09
C SER A 230 24.52 11.02 -1.34
N LEU A 231 23.29 10.67 -1.70
CA LEU A 231 22.96 9.29 -2.03
C LEU A 231 23.83 8.81 -3.22
N PRO A 232 24.37 7.58 -3.18
CA PRO A 232 25.27 7.09 -4.21
C PRO A 232 24.64 7.12 -5.61
N ALA A 233 25.42 7.33 -6.65
CA ALA A 233 24.93 7.33 -8.04
C ALA A 233 24.19 6.01 -8.39
N ARG A 234 24.62 4.88 -7.83
CA ARG A 234 23.96 3.58 -8.01
C ARG A 234 22.53 3.54 -7.43
N PHE A 235 22.28 4.23 -6.34
CA PHE A 235 20.94 4.39 -5.81
C PHE A 235 20.03 5.08 -6.82
N TRP A 236 20.49 6.17 -7.44
CA TRP A 236 19.69 6.89 -8.43
C TRP A 236 19.47 6.09 -9.72
N GLN A 237 20.47 5.34 -10.16
CA GLN A 237 20.34 4.43 -11.31
C GLN A 237 19.31 3.33 -11.04
N TYR A 238 19.35 2.72 -9.86
CA TYR A 238 18.38 1.73 -9.43
C TYR A 238 16.96 2.33 -9.32
N THR A 239 16.83 3.47 -8.67
CA THR A 239 15.56 4.18 -8.50
C THR A 239 14.94 4.58 -9.84
N ALA A 240 15.75 5.02 -10.81
CA ALA A 240 15.30 5.29 -12.17
C ALA A 240 14.80 4.02 -12.88
N ALA A 241 15.51 2.91 -12.76
CA ALA A 241 15.06 1.64 -13.33
C ALA A 241 13.73 1.15 -12.69
N VAL A 242 13.58 1.34 -11.38
CA VAL A 242 12.31 1.04 -10.66
C VAL A 242 11.19 1.99 -11.09
N ALA A 243 11.47 3.25 -11.40
CA ALA A 243 10.46 4.17 -11.94
C ALA A 243 9.92 3.70 -13.30
N VAL A 244 10.81 3.29 -14.21
CA VAL A 244 10.41 2.74 -15.51
C VAL A 244 9.65 1.44 -15.35
N LEU A 245 10.07 0.57 -14.42
CA LEU A 245 9.34 -0.64 -14.08
C LEU A 245 7.93 -0.31 -13.56
N SER A 246 7.81 0.65 -12.65
CA SER A 246 6.51 1.08 -12.09
C SER A 246 5.61 1.69 -13.17
N PHE A 247 6.18 2.39 -14.14
CA PHE A 247 5.45 2.85 -15.32
C PHE A 247 4.94 1.68 -16.17
N GLY A 248 5.67 0.58 -16.26
CA GLY A 248 5.28 -0.63 -17.00
C GLY A 248 4.23 -1.49 -16.30
N VAL A 249 3.81 -1.16 -15.08
CA VAL A 249 2.77 -1.91 -14.36
C VAL A 249 1.40 -1.26 -14.57
N ALA A 250 0.51 -1.96 -15.26
CA ALA A 250 -0.85 -1.45 -15.49
C ALA A 250 -1.59 -1.27 -14.15
N PRO A 251 -2.31 -0.16 -13.95
CA PRO A 251 -3.13 0.01 -12.75
C PRO A 251 -4.36 -0.90 -12.79
N PHE A 252 -4.63 -1.62 -11.69
CA PHE A 252 -5.77 -2.53 -11.62
C PHE A 252 -7.12 -1.88 -11.97
N PRO A 253 -7.44 -0.65 -11.55
CA PRO A 253 -8.70 -0.01 -11.96
C PRO A 253 -8.90 0.08 -13.48
N LEU A 254 -7.82 0.17 -14.27
CA LEU A 254 -7.91 0.15 -15.73
C LEU A 254 -8.20 -1.26 -16.28
N MET A 255 -7.62 -2.32 -15.67
CA MET A 255 -7.95 -3.70 -16.01
C MET A 255 -9.41 -4.03 -15.64
N ALA A 256 -9.87 -3.59 -14.47
CA ALA A 256 -11.24 -3.75 -14.02
C ALA A 256 -12.23 -3.03 -14.94
N PHE A 257 -11.90 -1.80 -15.34
CA PHE A 257 -12.65 -1.04 -16.33
C PHE A 257 -12.75 -1.78 -17.67
N HIS A 258 -11.61 -2.33 -18.16
CA HIS A 258 -11.60 -3.12 -19.38
C HIS A 258 -12.54 -4.34 -19.28
N ALA A 259 -12.38 -5.13 -18.22
CA ALA A 259 -13.16 -6.37 -18.05
C ALA A 259 -14.67 -6.11 -17.99
N GLN A 260 -15.10 -5.01 -17.36
CA GLN A 260 -16.50 -4.64 -17.21
C GLN A 260 -17.05 -4.01 -18.50
N THR A 261 -16.36 -3.03 -19.10
CA THR A 261 -16.87 -2.31 -20.28
C THR A 261 -16.90 -3.14 -21.54
N THR A 262 -16.06 -4.18 -21.64
CA THR A 262 -16.09 -5.16 -22.74
C THR A 262 -17.05 -6.33 -22.50
N GLY A 263 -17.72 -6.37 -21.34
CA GLY A 263 -18.65 -7.44 -20.98
C GLY A 263 -17.99 -8.80 -20.72
N LEU A 264 -16.67 -8.84 -20.54
CA LEU A 264 -15.94 -10.09 -20.27
C LEU A 264 -16.21 -10.64 -18.86
N LEU A 265 -16.48 -9.75 -17.91
CA LEU A 265 -16.83 -10.10 -16.53
C LEU A 265 -18.05 -9.31 -16.07
N SER A 266 -18.91 -9.93 -15.27
CA SER A 266 -19.99 -9.22 -14.57
C SER A 266 -19.41 -8.33 -13.46
N ASP A 267 -20.19 -7.32 -13.04
CA ASP A 267 -19.82 -6.41 -11.95
C ASP A 267 -19.41 -7.16 -10.68
N ALA A 268 -20.05 -8.29 -10.38
CA ALA A 268 -19.75 -9.12 -9.23
C ALA A 268 -18.42 -9.88 -9.35
N LEU A 269 -18.00 -10.26 -10.56
CA LEU A 269 -16.77 -11.03 -10.77
C LEU A 269 -15.50 -10.16 -10.75
N VAL A 270 -15.60 -8.89 -11.09
CA VAL A 270 -14.44 -7.98 -11.09
C VAL A 270 -13.76 -7.90 -9.72
N PRO A 271 -14.46 -7.68 -8.59
CA PRO A 271 -13.81 -7.68 -7.29
C PRO A 271 -13.32 -9.08 -6.87
N VAL A 272 -13.90 -10.18 -7.37
CA VAL A 272 -13.35 -11.53 -7.14
C VAL A 272 -11.98 -11.69 -7.79
N VAL A 273 -11.83 -11.21 -9.04
CA VAL A 273 -10.52 -11.18 -9.72
C VAL A 273 -9.49 -10.41 -8.92
N PHE A 274 -9.88 -9.27 -8.34
CA PHE A 274 -8.99 -8.49 -7.48
C PHE A 274 -8.61 -9.26 -6.21
N ALA A 275 -9.57 -9.92 -5.54
CA ALA A 275 -9.30 -10.72 -4.36
C ALA A 275 -8.30 -11.86 -4.65
N VAL A 276 -8.44 -12.53 -5.81
CA VAL A 276 -7.47 -13.55 -6.27
C VAL A 276 -6.10 -12.91 -6.52
N ALA A 277 -6.04 -11.74 -7.16
CA ALA A 277 -4.79 -11.03 -7.36
C ALA A 277 -4.11 -10.68 -6.03
N MET A 278 -4.87 -10.26 -5.01
CA MET A 278 -4.34 -9.97 -3.66
C MET A 278 -3.86 -11.24 -2.93
N ALA A 279 -4.55 -12.38 -3.10
CA ALA A 279 -4.08 -13.65 -2.58
C ALA A 279 -2.73 -14.06 -3.20
N VAL A 280 -2.62 -13.92 -4.51
CA VAL A 280 -1.38 -14.22 -5.25
C VAL A 280 -0.26 -13.23 -4.85
N ASP A 281 -0.58 -11.95 -4.67
CA ASP A 281 0.34 -10.92 -4.16
C ASP A 281 0.97 -11.35 -2.82
N GLY A 282 0.13 -11.63 -1.82
CA GLY A 282 0.61 -12.06 -0.50
C GLY A 282 1.49 -13.32 -0.55
N LEU A 283 1.06 -14.33 -1.31
CA LEU A 283 1.81 -15.58 -1.47
C LEU A 283 3.14 -15.36 -2.20
N SER A 284 3.12 -14.60 -3.29
CA SER A 284 4.33 -14.34 -4.09
C SER A 284 5.36 -13.52 -3.32
N GLY A 285 4.94 -12.54 -2.53
CA GLY A 285 5.83 -11.76 -1.66
C GLY A 285 6.61 -12.66 -0.67
N LEU A 286 5.93 -13.64 -0.07
CA LEU A 286 6.55 -14.60 0.83
C LEU A 286 7.52 -15.54 0.12
N VAL A 287 7.12 -16.09 -1.02
CA VAL A 287 7.93 -17.05 -1.80
C VAL A 287 9.17 -16.36 -2.38
N VAL A 288 8.96 -15.20 -3.03
CA VAL A 288 10.05 -14.49 -3.69
C VAL A 288 11.00 -13.84 -2.68
N GLY A 289 10.51 -13.42 -1.51
CA GLY A 289 11.38 -13.00 -0.42
C GLY A 289 12.40 -14.09 -0.04
N ARG A 290 11.95 -15.35 0.11
CA ARG A 290 12.86 -16.48 0.38
C ARG A 290 13.83 -16.79 -0.77
N ILE A 291 13.38 -16.60 -2.02
CA ILE A 291 14.24 -16.77 -3.21
C ILE A 291 15.27 -15.65 -3.25
N TYR A 292 14.90 -14.42 -2.90
CA TYR A 292 15.79 -13.28 -2.81
C TYR A 292 16.93 -13.54 -1.80
N ASP A 293 16.61 -14.05 -0.61
CA ASP A 293 17.60 -14.38 0.42
C ASP A 293 18.64 -15.40 -0.07
N ARG A 294 18.28 -16.28 -1.01
CA ARG A 294 19.16 -17.33 -1.55
C ARG A 294 19.89 -16.92 -2.82
N ARG A 295 19.24 -16.16 -3.71
CA ARG A 295 19.73 -15.84 -5.07
C ARG A 295 20.11 -14.37 -5.25
N GLY A 296 19.81 -13.54 -4.22
CA GLY A 296 20.08 -12.09 -4.25
C GLY A 296 19.18 -11.31 -5.21
N PRO A 297 19.57 -10.07 -5.50
CA PRO A 297 18.71 -9.09 -6.20
C PRO A 297 18.40 -9.43 -7.66
N LEU A 298 19.08 -10.42 -8.28
CA LEU A 298 18.79 -10.83 -9.67
C LEU A 298 17.37 -11.36 -9.88
N VAL A 299 16.71 -11.81 -8.79
CA VAL A 299 15.29 -12.22 -8.84
C VAL A 299 14.39 -11.10 -9.34
N LEU A 300 14.77 -9.84 -9.14
CA LEU A 300 14.03 -8.68 -9.66
C LEU A 300 13.94 -8.63 -11.19
N LEU A 301 14.82 -9.32 -11.92
CA LEU A 301 14.75 -9.38 -13.39
C LEU A 301 13.50 -10.13 -13.89
N ALA A 302 12.89 -10.98 -13.06
CA ALA A 302 11.63 -11.64 -13.40
C ALA A 302 10.44 -10.66 -13.39
N VAL A 303 10.53 -9.53 -12.67
CA VAL A 303 9.40 -8.61 -12.49
C VAL A 303 8.99 -7.90 -13.79
N PRO A 304 9.90 -7.30 -14.59
CA PRO A 304 9.51 -6.72 -15.88
C PRO A 304 8.89 -7.74 -16.83
N VAL A 305 9.39 -8.99 -16.81
CA VAL A 305 8.83 -10.08 -17.64
C VAL A 305 7.40 -10.38 -17.18
N ALA A 306 7.19 -10.57 -15.89
CA ALA A 306 5.87 -10.81 -15.33
C ALA A 306 4.91 -9.63 -15.58
N ALA A 307 5.38 -8.38 -15.46
CA ALA A 307 4.58 -7.19 -15.73
C ALA A 307 4.17 -7.08 -17.21
N ALA A 308 5.05 -7.44 -18.13
CA ALA A 308 4.72 -7.53 -19.55
C ALA A 308 3.68 -8.63 -19.82
N VAL A 309 3.81 -9.80 -19.17
CA VAL A 309 2.82 -10.90 -19.27
C VAL A 309 1.48 -10.48 -18.66
N ALA A 310 1.46 -9.75 -17.56
CA ALA A 310 0.22 -9.27 -16.94
C ALA A 310 -0.64 -8.41 -17.90
N ALA A 311 -0.04 -7.80 -18.93
CA ALA A 311 -0.78 -7.05 -19.96
C ALA A 311 -1.77 -7.89 -20.77
N ILE A 312 -1.70 -9.24 -20.72
CA ILE A 312 -2.72 -10.13 -21.30
C ILE A 312 -4.10 -9.90 -20.68
N ALA A 313 -4.20 -9.26 -19.51
CA ALA A 313 -5.46 -8.86 -18.91
C ALA A 313 -6.29 -7.92 -19.79
N PHE A 314 -5.67 -7.24 -20.77
CA PHE A 314 -6.36 -6.43 -21.79
C PHE A 314 -6.76 -7.24 -23.03
N GLY A 315 -6.77 -8.56 -22.93
CA GLY A 315 -7.23 -9.46 -23.98
C GLY A 315 -8.75 -9.58 -24.03
N ASN A 316 -9.25 -10.34 -24.99
CA ASN A 316 -10.66 -10.45 -25.35
C ASN A 316 -11.38 -11.67 -24.75
N THR A 317 -10.84 -12.30 -23.73
CA THR A 317 -11.48 -13.42 -23.03
C THR A 317 -11.37 -13.28 -21.51
N ALA A 318 -12.38 -13.77 -20.80
CA ALA A 318 -12.36 -13.78 -19.34
C ALA A 318 -11.11 -14.49 -18.77
N ALA A 319 -10.68 -15.59 -19.40
CA ALA A 319 -9.50 -16.34 -18.98
C ALA A 319 -8.21 -15.48 -18.99
N LEU A 320 -8.06 -14.61 -20.00
CA LEU A 320 -6.93 -13.69 -20.09
C LEU A 320 -6.99 -12.62 -19.00
N VAL A 321 -8.18 -12.11 -18.66
CA VAL A 321 -8.37 -11.18 -17.55
C VAL A 321 -7.94 -11.83 -16.22
N TRP A 322 -8.43 -13.02 -15.92
CA TRP A 322 -8.09 -13.75 -14.70
C TRP A 322 -6.58 -14.03 -14.59
N THR A 323 -6.01 -14.57 -15.67
CA THR A 323 -4.58 -14.92 -15.69
C THR A 323 -3.71 -13.67 -15.58
N GLY A 324 -4.02 -12.61 -16.34
CA GLY A 324 -3.28 -11.36 -16.30
C GLY A 324 -3.36 -10.67 -14.95
N ALA A 325 -4.52 -10.68 -14.29
CA ALA A 325 -4.69 -10.14 -12.94
C ALA A 325 -3.93 -10.98 -11.90
N ALA A 326 -3.91 -12.29 -12.01
CA ALA A 326 -3.11 -13.15 -11.12
C ALA A 326 -1.61 -12.87 -11.27
N VAL A 327 -1.11 -12.75 -12.51
CA VAL A 327 0.29 -12.38 -12.78
C VAL A 327 0.60 -10.96 -12.29
N TRP A 328 -0.35 -10.03 -12.41
CA TRP A 328 -0.24 -8.69 -11.83
C TRP A 328 -0.10 -8.76 -10.28
N GLY A 329 -0.80 -9.67 -9.61
CA GLY A 329 -0.61 -9.94 -8.18
C GLY A 329 0.81 -10.38 -7.87
N VAL A 330 1.41 -11.30 -8.67
CA VAL A 330 2.83 -11.68 -8.51
C VAL A 330 3.74 -10.45 -8.58
N VAL A 331 3.52 -9.59 -9.59
CA VAL A 331 4.34 -8.37 -9.77
C VAL A 331 4.29 -7.48 -8.53
N ASN A 332 3.10 -7.22 -7.96
CA ASN A 332 2.97 -6.35 -6.79
C ASN A 332 3.61 -6.96 -5.55
N GLY A 333 3.40 -8.26 -5.28
CA GLY A 333 4.01 -8.94 -4.13
C GLY A 333 5.54 -8.92 -4.15
N VAL A 334 6.13 -9.05 -5.36
CA VAL A 334 7.59 -8.92 -5.52
C VAL A 334 8.05 -7.48 -5.34
N LEU A 335 7.33 -6.51 -5.93
CA LEU A 335 7.69 -5.09 -5.81
C LEU A 335 7.65 -4.61 -4.36
N ASP A 336 6.66 -5.02 -3.59
CA ASP A 336 6.48 -4.55 -2.22
C ASP A 336 7.45 -5.20 -1.22
N SER A 337 7.91 -6.43 -1.51
CA SER A 337 8.86 -7.16 -0.67
C SER A 337 10.33 -6.86 -1.01
N THR A 338 10.72 -6.97 -2.29
CA THR A 338 12.13 -7.07 -2.68
C THR A 338 12.76 -5.75 -3.13
N VAL A 339 11.99 -4.82 -3.71
CA VAL A 339 12.55 -3.54 -4.16
C VAL A 339 13.18 -2.75 -3.02
N LYS A 340 12.58 -2.81 -1.83
CA LYS A 340 13.11 -2.16 -0.63
C LYS A 340 14.39 -2.85 -0.10
N ALA A 341 14.49 -4.17 -0.27
CA ALA A 341 15.66 -4.93 0.19
C ALA A 341 16.94 -4.47 -0.53
N VAL A 342 16.89 -4.24 -1.85
CA VAL A 342 18.04 -3.73 -2.62
C VAL A 342 18.52 -2.36 -2.11
N ILE A 343 17.62 -1.48 -1.66
CA ILE A 343 18.01 -0.19 -1.07
C ILE A 343 18.91 -0.38 0.14
N THR A 344 18.65 -1.40 0.97
CA THR A 344 19.46 -1.65 2.17
C THR A 344 20.89 -2.10 1.84
N GLU A 345 21.12 -2.63 0.64
CA GLU A 345 22.45 -3.00 0.14
C GLU A 345 23.17 -1.82 -0.53
N LEU A 346 22.41 -0.86 -1.09
CA LEU A 346 22.95 0.28 -1.84
C LEU A 346 23.30 1.47 -0.97
N VAL A 347 22.65 1.61 0.21
CA VAL A 347 22.70 2.84 1.01
C VAL A 347 23.03 2.51 2.48
N PRO A 348 23.97 3.27 3.12
CA PRO A 348 24.26 3.11 4.54
C PRO A 348 23.02 3.29 5.42
N SER A 349 23.02 2.64 6.60
CA SER A 349 21.89 2.67 7.55
C SER A 349 21.42 4.08 7.89
N SER A 350 22.33 5.03 8.07
CA SER A 350 22.06 6.44 8.38
C SER A 350 21.25 7.20 7.29
N SER A 351 21.32 6.75 6.02
CA SER A 351 20.66 7.40 4.89
C SER A 351 19.46 6.63 4.35
N ARG A 352 19.14 5.44 4.90
CA ARG A 352 18.06 4.57 4.40
C ARG A 352 16.68 5.24 4.41
N ALA A 353 16.36 5.98 5.46
CA ALA A 353 15.06 6.67 5.57
C ALA A 353 14.86 7.67 4.42
N VAL A 354 15.89 8.46 4.10
CA VAL A 354 15.88 9.41 2.98
C VAL A 354 15.77 8.67 1.64
N ALA A 355 16.51 7.57 1.48
CA ALA A 355 16.49 6.75 0.27
C ALA A 355 15.11 6.11 0.04
N PHE A 356 14.45 5.57 1.07
CA PHE A 356 13.08 5.06 0.95
C PHE A 356 12.08 6.15 0.58
N GLY A 357 12.23 7.36 1.11
CA GLY A 357 11.41 8.51 0.73
C GLY A 357 11.54 8.84 -0.76
N TRP A 358 12.76 8.95 -1.27
CA TRP A 358 13.00 9.20 -2.69
C TRP A 358 12.50 8.07 -3.58
N LEU A 359 12.74 6.81 -3.19
CA LEU A 359 12.19 5.67 -3.92
C LEU A 359 10.67 5.74 -4.02
N ALA A 360 9.98 6.02 -2.91
CA ALA A 360 8.52 6.11 -2.88
C ALA A 360 8.00 7.25 -3.76
N LEU A 361 8.63 8.43 -3.71
CA LEU A 361 8.28 9.57 -4.55
C LEU A 361 8.44 9.26 -6.04
N VAL A 362 9.60 8.72 -6.43
CA VAL A 362 9.92 8.42 -7.83
C VAL A 362 9.04 7.28 -8.36
N ARG A 363 8.79 6.25 -7.55
CA ARG A 363 7.83 5.18 -7.86
C ARG A 363 6.42 5.74 -8.05
N GLY A 364 5.97 6.61 -7.16
CA GLY A 364 4.67 7.27 -7.26
C GLY A 364 4.52 8.11 -8.53
N LEU A 365 5.56 8.87 -8.91
CA LEU A 365 5.61 9.61 -10.17
C LEU A 365 5.51 8.67 -11.37
N GLY A 366 6.25 7.54 -11.35
CA GLY A 366 6.16 6.52 -12.39
C GLY A 366 4.72 6.00 -12.57
N LEU A 367 4.03 5.71 -11.47
CA LEU A 367 2.62 5.24 -11.48
C LEU A 367 1.64 6.33 -11.95
N LEU A 368 1.86 7.60 -11.58
CA LEU A 368 1.05 8.72 -12.06
C LEU A 368 1.14 8.85 -13.59
N VAL A 369 2.36 8.86 -14.12
CA VAL A 369 2.61 8.98 -15.56
C VAL A 369 2.08 7.74 -16.28
N ALA A 370 2.26 6.55 -15.71
CA ALA A 370 1.70 5.31 -16.21
C ALA A 370 0.17 5.39 -16.35
N GLY A 371 -0.51 5.81 -15.29
CA GLY A 371 -1.97 5.92 -15.29
C GLY A 371 -2.48 6.81 -16.42
N GLY A 372 -1.90 7.99 -16.59
CA GLY A 372 -2.27 8.92 -17.65
C GLY A 372 -1.98 8.37 -19.07
N ILE A 373 -0.76 7.88 -19.30
CA ILE A 373 -0.33 7.40 -20.62
C ILE A 373 -1.04 6.08 -20.99
N LEU A 374 -1.11 5.12 -20.07
CA LEU A 374 -1.77 3.83 -20.34
C LEU A 374 -3.29 3.98 -20.50
N GLY A 375 -3.91 4.87 -19.73
CA GLY A 375 -5.32 5.19 -19.88
C GLY A 375 -5.62 5.85 -21.24
N ALA A 376 -4.79 6.81 -21.68
CA ALA A 376 -4.91 7.43 -22.98
C ALA A 376 -4.64 6.44 -24.12
N ALA A 377 -3.60 5.62 -24.01
CA ALA A 377 -3.25 4.58 -24.98
C ALA A 377 -4.38 3.54 -25.11
N TYR A 378 -4.98 3.13 -24.01
CA TYR A 378 -6.14 2.25 -24.00
C TYR A 378 -7.34 2.90 -24.69
N GLY A 379 -7.55 4.21 -24.52
CA GLY A 379 -8.62 4.96 -25.18
C GLY A 379 -8.51 4.98 -26.72
N ILE A 380 -7.29 4.82 -27.26
CA ILE A 380 -7.08 4.63 -28.71
C ILE A 380 -7.46 3.20 -29.09
N GLN A 381 -6.83 2.22 -28.45
CA GLN A 381 -7.09 0.79 -28.59
C GLN A 381 -6.42 0.02 -27.43
N PRO A 382 -7.05 -1.03 -26.85
CA PRO A 382 -6.42 -1.83 -25.80
C PRO A 382 -5.02 -2.35 -26.16
N GLY A 383 -4.82 -2.76 -27.42
CA GLY A 383 -3.54 -3.24 -27.93
C GLY A 383 -2.43 -2.20 -27.86
N VAL A 384 -2.73 -0.91 -28.00
CA VAL A 384 -1.74 0.17 -27.87
C VAL A 384 -1.22 0.25 -26.43
N ALA A 385 -2.09 0.13 -25.44
CA ALA A 385 -1.69 0.08 -24.03
C ALA A 385 -0.78 -1.14 -23.77
N VAL A 386 -1.10 -2.31 -24.34
CA VAL A 386 -0.27 -3.52 -24.23
C VAL A 386 1.13 -3.28 -24.82
N VAL A 387 1.22 -2.68 -25.99
CA VAL A 387 2.53 -2.36 -26.63
C VAL A 387 3.35 -1.42 -25.74
N VAL A 388 2.71 -0.38 -25.17
CA VAL A 388 3.40 0.56 -24.27
C VAL A 388 3.90 -0.15 -23.01
N ILE A 389 3.09 -1.04 -22.40
CA ILE A 389 3.49 -1.84 -21.25
C ILE A 389 4.70 -2.72 -21.59
N ILE A 390 4.66 -3.44 -22.69
CA ILE A 390 5.76 -4.33 -23.11
C ILE A 390 7.03 -3.51 -23.36
N ALA A 391 6.93 -2.40 -24.10
CA ALA A 391 8.08 -1.54 -24.39
C ALA A 391 8.71 -0.98 -23.09
N ALA A 392 7.89 -0.50 -22.16
CA ALA A 392 8.37 -0.01 -20.87
C ALA A 392 9.09 -1.10 -20.07
N ASN A 393 8.55 -2.32 -20.06
CA ASN A 393 9.15 -3.44 -19.34
C ASN A 393 10.43 -3.96 -19.98
N LEU A 394 10.60 -3.88 -21.30
CA LEU A 394 11.87 -4.15 -21.98
C LEU A 394 12.95 -3.14 -21.54
N VAL A 395 12.61 -1.85 -21.48
CA VAL A 395 13.52 -0.82 -20.98
C VAL A 395 13.84 -1.02 -19.50
N ALA A 396 12.83 -1.34 -18.67
CA ALA A 396 13.01 -1.63 -17.26
C ALA A 396 13.92 -2.85 -17.04
N PHE A 397 13.73 -3.93 -17.83
CA PHE A 397 14.58 -5.12 -17.79
C PHE A 397 16.03 -4.79 -18.10
N ALA A 398 16.28 -4.07 -19.19
CA ALA A 398 17.63 -3.66 -19.57
C ALA A 398 18.29 -2.78 -18.49
N GLY A 399 17.55 -1.80 -17.95
CA GLY A 399 18.01 -0.93 -16.87
C GLY A 399 18.36 -1.69 -15.60
N LEU A 400 17.46 -2.58 -15.15
CA LEU A 400 17.70 -3.42 -13.97
C LEU A 400 18.87 -4.38 -14.19
N ALA A 401 18.95 -5.05 -15.34
CA ALA A 401 20.05 -5.96 -15.67
C ALA A 401 21.40 -5.24 -15.63
N TRP A 402 21.46 -4.01 -16.17
CA TRP A 402 22.66 -3.19 -16.13
C TRP A 402 23.07 -2.80 -14.71
N VAL A 403 22.11 -2.32 -13.88
CA VAL A 403 22.40 -1.91 -12.48
C VAL A 403 22.81 -3.11 -11.64
N LEU A 404 22.00 -4.19 -11.65
CA LEU A 404 22.22 -5.36 -10.81
C LEU A 404 23.47 -6.15 -11.25
N GLY A 405 23.77 -6.19 -12.55
CA GLY A 405 25.01 -6.80 -13.07
C GLY A 405 26.27 -6.10 -12.58
N ARG A 406 26.22 -4.77 -12.38
CA ARG A 406 27.32 -4.00 -11.79
C ARG A 406 27.45 -4.18 -10.26
N MET A 407 26.38 -4.54 -9.57
CA MET A 407 26.45 -4.86 -8.13
C MET A 407 27.18 -6.17 -7.87
N ARG A 408 27.04 -7.16 -8.76
CA ARG A 408 27.61 -8.51 -8.60
C ARG A 408 29.12 -8.59 -8.90
N ARG A 409 29.67 -7.63 -9.66
CA ARG A 409 31.09 -7.62 -10.06
C ARG A 409 32.04 -7.04 -8.98
N ARG A 410 31.55 -6.81 -7.78
CA ARG A 410 32.33 -6.38 -6.62
C ARG A 410 32.14 -7.34 -5.47
#